data_d942e9b7e75494035b384eb783650c42
#
_entry.id   d942e9b7e75494035b384eb783650c42
#
_cell.length_a   1.000
_cell.length_b   1.000
_cell.length_c   1.000
_cell.angle_alpha   90.00
_cell.angle_beta   90.00
_cell.angle_gamma   90.00
#
_symmetry.space_group_name_H-M   'P 1'
#
loop_
_entity.id
_entity.type
_entity.pdbx_description
1 polymer ?
#
loop_
_entity_poly.entity_id
_entity_poly.type
_entity_poly.pdbx_seq_one_letter_code
_entity_poly.pdbx_strand_id
1 'polypeptide(L)'
;MWKLESSSVPGAVLPAAGENREGSASKDSVREPQASDDEKKEHLLGIAASCEQMSEHPLGQAIVNAAREKQMDLAMPEAFESITGAGIITTWKGWKVAVGNRRLLDHLHVPVSQDTEKTASEYANTGKTPMYVVIDGRLAGIVCVADTIKETSVEAVEKIKGLGVTVYMVTGDNEKTAQYIGKLAHVDQVVAEVLPEDKAQVVNRLQNEGKTVMMVGDGINDAPALVQADVGCAVGNGSDIALESGDVVLMKSDLMDVYRAVKLSKATIRNIKQNLFWAFFYNSLGIPVAAGVLYLLGGPLLSPMLGGFAMSLSSVCVVGNALRLRNLKL
;
A
#
# COMPACT_ATOMS: atom_id res chain seq x y z
N MET A 1 7.42 -0.08 -4.74
CA MET A 1 8.41 -0.26 -5.83
C MET A 1 7.94 -1.44 -6.65
N TRP A 2 7.77 -1.29 -7.94
CA TRP A 2 7.24 -2.35 -8.80
C TRP A 2 8.39 -3.27 -9.26
N LYS A 3 8.18 -4.57 -9.26
CA LYS A 3 9.14 -5.54 -9.79
C LYS A 3 8.62 -6.08 -11.12
N LEU A 4 9.45 -6.06 -12.14
CA LEU A 4 9.09 -6.48 -13.49
C LEU A 4 9.86 -7.73 -13.91
N GLU A 5 9.15 -8.65 -14.54
CA GLU A 5 9.72 -9.79 -15.22
C GLU A 5 9.10 -9.87 -16.62
N SER A 6 9.91 -10.15 -17.64
CA SER A 6 9.43 -10.30 -19.02
C SER A 6 9.84 -11.66 -19.57
N SER A 7 8.96 -12.25 -20.37
CA SER A 7 9.27 -13.48 -21.12
C SER A 7 8.86 -13.30 -22.58
N SER A 8 9.76 -13.60 -23.51
CA SER A 8 9.44 -13.65 -24.94
C SER A 8 8.78 -14.97 -25.30
N VAL A 9 7.84 -14.95 -26.23
CA VAL A 9 7.27 -16.17 -26.80
C VAL A 9 8.28 -16.80 -27.76
N PRO A 10 8.54 -18.11 -27.70
CA PRO A 10 9.41 -18.79 -28.67
C PRO A 10 8.92 -18.54 -30.12
N GLY A 11 9.82 -18.09 -30.99
CA GLY A 11 9.49 -17.78 -32.38
C GLY A 11 8.79 -16.44 -32.62
N ALA A 12 8.66 -15.58 -31.61
CA ALA A 12 8.14 -14.23 -31.79
C ALA A 12 9.17 -13.36 -32.54
N VAL A 13 8.73 -12.70 -33.60
CA VAL A 13 9.55 -11.75 -34.36
C VAL A 13 9.42 -10.39 -33.68
N LEU A 14 10.49 -9.93 -33.04
CA LEU A 14 10.60 -8.59 -32.49
C LEU A 14 11.23 -7.67 -33.56
N PRO A 15 10.76 -6.43 -33.75
CA PRO A 15 11.43 -5.44 -34.59
C PRO A 15 12.87 -5.23 -34.10
N ALA A 16 13.84 -5.14 -34.99
CA ALA A 16 15.22 -4.88 -34.60
C ALA A 16 15.35 -3.48 -33.98
N ALA A 17 16.28 -3.33 -33.03
CA ALA A 17 16.55 -2.04 -32.41
C ALA A 17 17.00 -1.03 -33.48
N GLY A 18 16.19 0.01 -33.72
CA GLY A 18 16.47 1.01 -34.77
C GLY A 18 15.67 0.86 -36.07
N GLU A 19 14.91 -0.22 -36.25
CA GLU A 19 14.07 -0.41 -37.44
C GLU A 19 12.80 0.47 -37.41
N ASN A 20 12.64 1.31 -38.46
CA ASN A 20 11.40 1.99 -38.79
C ASN A 20 10.76 1.32 -39.99
N ARG A 21 9.44 1.12 -39.99
CA ARG A 21 8.70 0.49 -41.08
C ARG A 21 8.48 1.41 -42.30
N GLU A 22 8.80 2.69 -42.18
CA GLU A 22 8.70 3.65 -43.27
C GLU A 22 9.82 3.45 -44.29
N GLY A 23 9.61 2.59 -45.26
CA GLY A 23 10.42 2.53 -46.48
C GLY A 23 11.10 1.23 -46.78
N SER A 24 10.42 0.10 -46.87
CA SER A 24 10.88 -0.96 -47.79
C SER A 24 9.84 -2.10 -47.88
N ALA A 25 9.19 -2.16 -49.02
CA ALA A 25 8.57 -3.39 -49.50
C ALA A 25 9.66 -4.27 -50.12
N SER A 26 10.38 -5.04 -49.30
CA SER A 26 11.13 -6.18 -49.78
C SER A 26 10.98 -7.34 -48.79
N LYS A 27 10.26 -8.35 -49.26
CA LYS A 27 10.28 -9.69 -48.69
C LYS A 27 11.63 -10.32 -49.01
N ASP A 28 12.61 -10.19 -48.14
CA ASP A 28 13.78 -11.06 -48.14
C ASP A 28 14.24 -11.30 -46.74
N SER A 29 14.22 -12.57 -46.37
CA SER A 29 14.93 -13.28 -45.31
C SER A 29 15.66 -12.40 -44.29
N VAL A 30 14.97 -12.00 -43.23
CA VAL A 30 15.57 -11.48 -42.00
C VAL A 30 16.21 -12.68 -41.28
N ARG A 31 17.55 -12.78 -41.36
CA ARG A 31 18.31 -13.61 -40.42
C ARG A 31 18.03 -13.09 -39.02
N GLU A 32 17.41 -13.91 -38.19
CA GLU A 32 17.27 -13.64 -36.77
C GLU A 32 18.66 -13.34 -36.20
N PRO A 33 18.91 -12.18 -35.58
CA PRO A 33 20.06 -12.04 -34.73
C PRO A 33 19.93 -13.09 -33.64
N GLN A 34 20.99 -13.84 -33.34
CA GLN A 34 21.06 -14.71 -32.16
C GLN A 34 21.18 -13.84 -30.91
N ALA A 35 20.17 -13.01 -30.63
CA ALA A 35 20.08 -12.25 -29.41
C ALA A 35 19.86 -13.23 -28.24
N SER A 36 20.57 -13.04 -27.16
CA SER A 36 20.38 -13.83 -25.94
C SER A 36 18.93 -13.65 -25.44
N ASP A 37 18.41 -14.63 -24.70
CA ASP A 37 17.04 -14.53 -24.15
C ASP A 37 16.85 -13.29 -23.28
N ASP A 38 17.90 -12.83 -22.63
CA ASP A 38 17.85 -11.61 -21.79
C ASP A 38 17.79 -10.33 -22.66
N GLU A 39 18.51 -10.27 -23.80
CA GLU A 39 18.40 -9.16 -24.75
C GLU A 39 17.00 -9.09 -25.37
N LYS A 40 16.37 -10.23 -25.69
CA LYS A 40 14.99 -10.28 -26.19
C LYS A 40 13.99 -9.77 -25.13
N LYS A 41 14.18 -10.14 -23.86
CA LYS A 41 13.34 -9.67 -22.75
C LYS A 41 13.47 -8.17 -22.53
N GLU A 42 14.70 -7.64 -22.59
CA GLU A 42 14.92 -6.20 -22.44
C GLU A 42 14.34 -5.43 -23.62
N HIS A 43 14.50 -5.94 -24.83
CA HIS A 43 13.91 -5.32 -26.01
C HIS A 43 12.37 -5.28 -25.93
N LEU A 44 11.73 -6.39 -25.52
CA LEU A 44 10.29 -6.46 -25.31
C LEU A 44 9.83 -5.45 -24.26
N LEU A 45 10.56 -5.31 -23.15
CA LEU A 45 10.29 -4.31 -22.12
C LEU A 45 10.39 -2.89 -22.68
N GLY A 46 11.41 -2.59 -23.50
CA GLY A 46 11.58 -1.29 -24.14
C GLY A 46 10.44 -0.92 -25.09
N ILE A 47 9.96 -1.90 -25.87
CA ILE A 47 8.77 -1.70 -26.73
C ILE A 47 7.51 -1.42 -25.90
N ALA A 48 7.23 -2.26 -24.90
CA ALA A 48 6.07 -2.10 -24.05
C ALA A 48 6.09 -0.75 -23.31
N ALA A 49 7.25 -0.37 -22.76
CA ALA A 49 7.43 0.90 -22.08
C ALA A 49 7.27 2.11 -23.00
N SER A 50 7.80 2.03 -24.23
CA SER A 50 7.61 3.09 -25.22
C SER A 50 6.12 3.31 -25.53
N CYS A 51 5.36 2.23 -25.65
CA CYS A 51 3.93 2.28 -25.92
C CYS A 51 3.09 2.81 -24.74
N GLU A 52 3.50 2.52 -23.51
CA GLU A 52 2.80 2.91 -22.28
C GLU A 52 3.13 4.34 -21.80
N GLN A 53 4.01 5.08 -22.48
CA GLN A 53 4.40 6.44 -22.04
C GLN A 53 3.22 7.42 -21.96
N MET A 54 2.18 7.22 -22.76
CA MET A 54 0.96 8.04 -22.77
C MET A 54 -0.15 7.47 -21.86
N SER A 55 0.09 6.33 -21.22
CA SER A 55 -0.88 5.68 -20.35
C SER A 55 -0.86 6.31 -18.94
N GLU A 56 -2.04 6.66 -18.45
CA GLU A 56 -2.24 7.10 -17.07
C GLU A 56 -2.45 5.93 -16.09
N HIS A 57 -2.54 4.69 -16.61
CA HIS A 57 -2.80 3.52 -15.79
C HIS A 57 -1.59 3.15 -14.94
N PRO A 58 -1.75 2.82 -13.64
CA PRO A 58 -0.63 2.48 -12.74
C PRO A 58 0.28 1.37 -13.27
N LEU A 59 -0.28 0.35 -13.93
CA LEU A 59 0.51 -0.75 -14.51
C LEU A 59 1.39 -0.25 -15.67
N GLY A 60 0.87 0.64 -16.54
CA GLY A 60 1.65 1.27 -17.61
C GLY A 60 2.79 2.11 -17.06
N GLN A 61 2.49 2.94 -16.06
CA GLN A 61 3.52 3.75 -15.38
C GLN A 61 4.61 2.89 -14.74
N ALA A 62 4.26 1.74 -14.18
CA ALA A 62 5.23 0.80 -13.62
C ALA A 62 6.17 0.23 -14.69
N ILE A 63 5.65 -0.11 -15.88
CA ILE A 63 6.45 -0.58 -17.03
C ILE A 63 7.42 0.52 -17.49
N VAL A 64 6.92 1.75 -17.65
CA VAL A 64 7.74 2.91 -18.06
C VAL A 64 8.84 3.20 -17.04
N ASN A 65 8.52 3.20 -15.75
CA ASN A 65 9.49 3.48 -14.69
C ASN A 65 10.62 2.44 -14.65
N ALA A 66 10.28 1.16 -14.80
CA ALA A 66 11.29 0.11 -14.82
C ALA A 66 12.23 0.18 -16.05
N ALA A 67 11.71 0.57 -17.21
CA ALA A 67 12.55 0.79 -18.37
C ALA A 67 13.46 2.02 -18.18
N ARG A 68 12.97 3.08 -17.53
CA ARG A 68 13.77 4.27 -17.17
C ARG A 68 14.86 3.94 -16.14
N GLU A 69 14.58 3.11 -15.14
CA GLU A 69 15.57 2.64 -14.17
C GLU A 69 16.74 1.89 -14.87
N LYS A 70 16.42 1.16 -15.95
CA LYS A 70 17.40 0.50 -16.82
C LYS A 70 18.05 1.44 -17.85
N GLN A 71 17.74 2.75 -17.81
CA GLN A 71 18.26 3.76 -18.74
C GLN A 71 17.97 3.44 -20.22
N MET A 72 16.82 2.80 -20.50
CA MET A 72 16.40 2.49 -21.86
C MET A 72 15.95 3.76 -22.59
N ASP A 73 16.31 3.89 -23.85
CA ASP A 73 15.80 4.96 -24.72
C ASP A 73 14.37 4.60 -25.18
N LEU A 74 13.41 5.41 -24.75
CA LEU A 74 11.98 5.19 -25.01
C LEU A 74 11.48 6.15 -26.08
N ALA A 75 11.19 5.61 -27.27
CA ALA A 75 10.58 6.38 -28.34
C ALA A 75 9.08 6.62 -28.09
N MET A 76 8.61 7.86 -28.30
CA MET A 76 7.17 8.17 -28.19
C MET A 76 6.35 7.45 -29.25
N PRO A 77 5.17 6.92 -28.91
CA PRO A 77 4.28 6.34 -29.90
C PRO A 77 3.64 7.42 -30.78
N GLU A 78 3.37 7.07 -32.05
CA GLU A 78 2.79 7.99 -33.05
C GLU A 78 1.28 8.12 -32.92
N ALA A 79 0.60 7.03 -32.49
CA ALA A 79 -0.82 6.97 -32.22
C ALA A 79 -1.08 6.21 -30.93
N PHE A 80 -2.13 6.58 -30.20
CA PHE A 80 -2.49 5.95 -28.91
C PHE A 80 -4.01 5.82 -28.80
N GLU A 81 -4.48 4.62 -28.50
CA GLU A 81 -5.87 4.31 -28.22
C GLU A 81 -5.94 3.46 -26.95
N SER A 82 -6.74 3.89 -25.97
CA SER A 82 -6.99 3.14 -24.75
C SER A 82 -8.29 2.38 -24.83
N ILE A 83 -8.25 1.06 -24.57
CA ILE A 83 -9.44 0.21 -24.47
C ILE A 83 -9.72 -0.03 -22.99
N THR A 84 -10.81 0.55 -22.52
CA THR A 84 -11.20 0.51 -21.09
C THR A 84 -11.25 -0.93 -20.57
N GLY A 85 -10.51 -1.18 -19.50
CA GLY A 85 -10.44 -2.48 -18.82
C GLY A 85 -9.70 -3.59 -19.59
N ALA A 86 -9.07 -3.27 -20.73
CA ALA A 86 -8.34 -4.24 -21.55
C ALA A 86 -6.85 -3.88 -21.75
N GLY A 87 -6.55 -2.63 -22.12
CA GLY A 87 -5.19 -2.19 -22.37
C GLY A 87 -5.12 -1.07 -23.40
N ILE A 88 -4.01 -0.97 -24.13
CA ILE A 88 -3.75 0.08 -25.12
C ILE A 88 -3.38 -0.51 -26.48
N ILE A 89 -3.65 0.25 -27.53
CA ILE A 89 -3.18 0.00 -28.89
C ILE A 89 -2.45 1.24 -29.36
N THR A 90 -1.25 1.04 -29.93
CA THR A 90 -0.40 2.15 -30.37
C THR A 90 0.22 1.86 -31.74
N THR A 91 0.71 2.91 -32.40
CA THR A 91 1.67 2.79 -33.49
C THR A 91 3.03 3.24 -33.00
N TRP A 92 4.01 2.35 -33.06
CA TRP A 92 5.36 2.61 -32.60
C TRP A 92 6.37 2.28 -33.72
N LYS A 93 7.08 3.27 -34.21
CA LYS A 93 8.01 3.12 -35.37
C LYS A 93 7.36 2.44 -36.58
N GLY A 94 6.11 2.76 -36.85
CA GLY A 94 5.29 2.17 -37.94
C GLY A 94 4.76 0.75 -37.63
N TRP A 95 5.05 0.16 -36.46
CA TRP A 95 4.51 -1.13 -36.03
C TRP A 95 3.24 -0.93 -35.21
N LYS A 96 2.22 -1.75 -35.47
CA LYS A 96 1.02 -1.76 -34.62
C LYS A 96 1.29 -2.60 -33.38
N VAL A 97 1.38 -1.95 -32.22
CA VAL A 97 1.67 -2.60 -30.94
C VAL A 97 0.46 -2.48 -30.02
N ALA A 98 0.13 -3.57 -29.33
CA ALA A 98 -0.89 -3.53 -28.29
C ALA A 98 -0.32 -4.12 -26.99
N VAL A 99 -0.63 -3.48 -25.86
CA VAL A 99 -0.20 -3.91 -24.53
C VAL A 99 -1.43 -3.98 -23.62
N GLY A 100 -1.68 -5.12 -23.00
CA GLY A 100 -2.84 -5.26 -22.13
C GLY A 100 -3.05 -6.65 -21.55
N ASN A 101 -4.20 -6.83 -20.91
CA ASN A 101 -4.56 -8.08 -20.26
C ASN A 101 -5.16 -9.10 -21.28
N ARG A 102 -5.64 -10.26 -20.78
CA ARG A 102 -6.23 -11.31 -21.61
C ARG A 102 -7.42 -10.83 -22.46
N ARG A 103 -8.24 -9.89 -21.95
CA ARG A 103 -9.39 -9.34 -22.68
C ARG A 103 -8.98 -8.59 -23.94
N LEU A 104 -7.79 -7.94 -23.93
CA LEU A 104 -7.24 -7.28 -25.11
C LEU A 104 -6.93 -8.29 -26.22
N LEU A 105 -6.36 -9.44 -25.87
CA LEU A 105 -6.08 -10.51 -26.86
C LEU A 105 -7.37 -11.06 -27.48
N ASP A 106 -8.40 -11.25 -26.66
CA ASP A 106 -9.72 -11.70 -27.15
C ASP A 106 -10.33 -10.65 -28.06
N HIS A 107 -10.23 -9.37 -27.73
CA HIS A 107 -10.69 -8.26 -28.58
C HIS A 107 -9.96 -8.20 -29.93
N LEU A 108 -8.66 -8.45 -29.94
CA LEU A 108 -7.80 -8.45 -31.11
C LEU A 108 -7.81 -9.80 -31.85
N HIS A 109 -8.51 -10.81 -31.35
CA HIS A 109 -8.57 -12.18 -31.90
C HIS A 109 -7.19 -12.81 -32.05
N VAL A 110 -6.26 -12.50 -31.09
CA VAL A 110 -4.91 -13.04 -31.11
C VAL A 110 -4.87 -14.39 -30.36
N PRO A 111 -4.48 -15.47 -31.06
CA PRO A 111 -4.39 -16.78 -30.42
C PRO A 111 -3.24 -16.83 -29.40
N VAL A 112 -3.47 -17.51 -28.27
CA VAL A 112 -2.47 -17.72 -27.22
C VAL A 112 -2.21 -19.22 -27.12
N SER A 113 -0.94 -19.61 -27.09
CA SER A 113 -0.56 -21.01 -26.90
C SER A 113 -0.84 -21.47 -25.45
N GLN A 114 -1.08 -22.76 -25.27
CA GLN A 114 -1.28 -23.33 -23.92
C GLN A 114 -0.07 -23.11 -23.01
N ASP A 115 1.15 -23.14 -23.54
CA ASP A 115 2.38 -22.89 -22.77
C ASP A 115 2.44 -21.43 -22.29
N THR A 116 2.02 -20.48 -23.13
CA THR A 116 1.96 -19.07 -22.76
C THR A 116 0.90 -18.82 -21.68
N GLU A 117 -0.27 -19.44 -21.80
CA GLU A 117 -1.32 -19.36 -20.78
C GLU A 117 -0.87 -19.97 -19.45
N LYS A 118 -0.17 -21.09 -19.49
CA LYS A 118 0.40 -21.69 -18.29
C LYS A 118 1.42 -20.77 -17.63
N THR A 119 2.34 -20.21 -18.41
CA THR A 119 3.32 -19.24 -17.92
C THR A 119 2.66 -18.01 -17.30
N ALA A 120 1.66 -17.43 -17.97
CA ALA A 120 0.90 -16.30 -17.44
C ALA A 120 0.19 -16.65 -16.13
N SER A 121 -0.41 -17.85 -16.05
CA SER A 121 -1.07 -18.33 -14.83
C SER A 121 -0.07 -18.57 -13.68
N GLU A 122 1.11 -19.08 -13.97
CA GLU A 122 2.19 -19.24 -12.99
C GLU A 122 2.61 -17.89 -12.39
N TYR A 123 2.79 -16.87 -13.25
CA TYR A 123 3.05 -15.51 -12.78
C TYR A 123 1.90 -14.93 -11.97
N ALA A 124 0.66 -15.08 -12.43
CA ALA A 124 -0.51 -14.62 -11.69
C ALA A 124 -0.63 -15.30 -10.31
N ASN A 125 -0.31 -16.59 -10.20
CA ASN A 125 -0.29 -17.32 -8.93
C ASN A 125 0.78 -16.82 -7.95
N THR A 126 1.78 -16.07 -8.43
CA THR A 126 2.81 -15.42 -7.61
C THR A 126 2.54 -13.93 -7.38
N GLY A 127 1.29 -13.48 -7.56
CA GLY A 127 0.89 -12.09 -7.30
C GLY A 127 1.35 -11.08 -8.37
N LYS A 128 1.72 -11.56 -9.56
CA LYS A 128 2.12 -10.70 -10.68
C LYS A 128 0.97 -10.55 -11.67
N THR A 129 0.80 -9.37 -12.23
CA THR A 129 -0.19 -9.10 -13.28
C THR A 129 0.46 -9.26 -14.63
N PRO A 130 0.12 -10.31 -15.42
CA PRO A 130 0.67 -10.50 -16.74
C PRO A 130 0.02 -9.51 -17.73
N MET A 131 0.85 -8.74 -18.42
CA MET A 131 0.51 -7.85 -19.53
C MET A 131 1.05 -8.45 -20.82
N TYR A 132 0.19 -8.72 -21.76
CA TYR A 132 0.55 -9.30 -23.05
C TYR A 132 0.97 -8.20 -24.02
N VAL A 133 2.06 -8.44 -24.74
CA VAL A 133 2.57 -7.54 -25.78
C VAL A 133 2.32 -8.19 -27.14
N VAL A 134 1.56 -7.51 -27.99
CA VAL A 134 1.20 -7.95 -29.34
C VAL A 134 1.83 -6.99 -30.34
N ILE A 135 2.46 -7.52 -31.37
CA ILE A 135 3.07 -6.74 -32.45
C ILE A 135 2.51 -7.26 -33.79
N ASP A 136 1.92 -6.37 -34.58
CA ASP A 136 1.26 -6.68 -35.88
C ASP A 136 0.32 -7.90 -35.79
N GLY A 137 -0.50 -7.97 -34.76
CA GLY A 137 -1.46 -9.03 -34.53
C GLY A 137 -0.87 -10.38 -34.08
N ARG A 138 0.41 -10.43 -33.71
CA ARG A 138 1.06 -11.63 -33.17
C ARG A 138 1.53 -11.37 -31.74
N LEU A 139 1.33 -12.37 -30.89
CA LEU A 139 1.83 -12.30 -29.51
C LEU A 139 3.36 -12.35 -29.50
N ALA A 140 3.99 -11.29 -29.01
CA ALA A 140 5.43 -11.15 -28.88
C ALA A 140 5.96 -11.64 -27.54
N GLY A 141 5.20 -11.44 -26.46
CA GLY A 141 5.58 -11.91 -25.14
C GLY A 141 4.68 -11.39 -24.04
N ILE A 142 5.13 -11.58 -22.80
CA ILE A 142 4.45 -11.17 -21.57
C ILE A 142 5.40 -10.29 -20.76
N VAL A 143 4.89 -9.16 -20.30
CA VAL A 143 5.54 -8.31 -19.28
C VAL A 143 4.73 -8.44 -18.01
N CYS A 144 5.35 -8.94 -16.94
CA CYS A 144 4.68 -9.13 -15.67
C CYS A 144 4.99 -7.98 -14.74
N VAL A 145 3.94 -7.32 -14.27
CA VAL A 145 4.01 -6.25 -13.29
C VAL A 145 3.65 -6.82 -11.93
N ALA A 146 4.54 -6.63 -10.95
CA ALA A 146 4.27 -7.02 -9.57
C ALA A 146 4.32 -5.80 -8.67
N ASP A 147 3.33 -5.65 -7.81
CA ASP A 147 3.42 -4.71 -6.71
C ASP A 147 4.38 -5.28 -5.66
N THR A 148 5.39 -4.54 -5.30
CA THR A 148 6.34 -4.95 -4.28
C THR A 148 5.97 -4.30 -2.96
N ILE A 149 5.79 -5.15 -1.94
CA ILE A 149 5.60 -4.66 -0.57
C ILE A 149 6.84 -3.88 -0.14
N LYS A 150 6.63 -2.71 0.42
CA LYS A 150 7.71 -1.94 1.04
C LYS A 150 8.25 -2.73 2.24
N GLU A 151 9.56 -2.83 2.39
CA GLU A 151 10.19 -3.48 3.56
C GLU A 151 9.68 -2.88 4.88
N THR A 152 9.50 -1.55 4.91
CA THR A 152 8.91 -0.83 6.05
C THR A 152 7.50 -1.30 6.39
N SER A 153 6.72 -1.80 5.42
CA SER A 153 5.36 -2.30 5.67
C SER A 153 5.36 -3.62 6.42
N VAL A 154 6.26 -4.54 6.08
CA VAL A 154 6.41 -5.82 6.80
C VAL A 154 6.81 -5.57 8.26
N GLU A 155 7.85 -4.73 8.46
CA GLU A 155 8.29 -4.35 9.80
C GLU A 155 7.18 -3.66 10.61
N ALA A 156 6.39 -2.78 9.96
CA ALA A 156 5.28 -2.09 10.61
C ALA A 156 4.19 -3.07 11.06
N VAL A 157 3.79 -4.01 10.18
CA VAL A 157 2.79 -5.05 10.51
C VAL A 157 3.25 -5.86 11.71
N GLU A 158 4.49 -6.35 11.73
CA GLU A 158 5.03 -7.11 12.86
C GLU A 158 5.02 -6.30 14.16
N LYS A 159 5.42 -5.02 14.11
CA LYS A 159 5.39 -4.14 15.27
C LYS A 159 3.96 -3.85 15.76
N ILE A 160 3.00 -3.68 14.85
CA ILE A 160 1.58 -3.50 15.20
C ILE A 160 1.04 -4.76 15.89
N LYS A 161 1.35 -5.95 15.37
CA LYS A 161 1.00 -7.23 15.99
C LYS A 161 1.64 -7.37 17.38
N GLY A 162 2.88 -6.92 17.54
CA GLY A 162 3.56 -6.86 18.83
C GLY A 162 2.86 -5.97 19.88
N LEU A 163 1.97 -5.07 19.46
CA LEU A 163 1.09 -4.31 20.36
C LEU A 163 -0.19 -5.05 20.76
N GLY A 164 -0.37 -6.31 20.32
CA GLY A 164 -1.57 -7.12 20.55
C GLY A 164 -2.74 -6.73 19.64
N VAL A 165 -2.46 -6.23 18.44
CA VAL A 165 -3.45 -5.88 17.42
C VAL A 165 -3.45 -6.95 16.34
N THR A 166 -4.63 -7.43 15.94
CA THR A 166 -4.79 -8.33 14.79
C THR A 166 -4.87 -7.50 13.50
N VAL A 167 -4.05 -7.83 12.52
CA VAL A 167 -3.95 -7.08 11.26
C VAL A 167 -4.72 -7.79 10.16
N TYR A 168 -5.68 -7.07 9.58
CA TYR A 168 -6.48 -7.49 8.42
C TYR A 168 -6.03 -6.73 7.18
N MET A 169 -5.87 -7.42 6.06
CA MET A 169 -5.73 -6.81 4.74
C MET A 169 -7.05 -6.95 3.99
N VAL A 170 -7.63 -5.81 3.58
CA VAL A 170 -8.87 -5.76 2.80
C VAL A 170 -8.54 -5.18 1.43
N THR A 171 -8.78 -5.94 0.37
CA THR A 171 -8.39 -5.57 -1.00
C THR A 171 -9.45 -5.97 -2.03
N GLY A 172 -9.49 -5.24 -3.14
CA GLY A 172 -10.27 -5.60 -4.32
C GLY A 172 -9.58 -6.62 -5.23
N ASP A 173 -8.33 -7.00 -4.94
CA ASP A 173 -7.60 -7.97 -5.73
C ASP A 173 -8.23 -9.36 -5.64
N ASN A 174 -7.93 -10.21 -6.63
CA ASN A 174 -8.36 -11.60 -6.60
C ASN A 174 -7.74 -12.36 -5.43
N GLU A 175 -8.44 -13.40 -4.96
CA GLU A 175 -8.07 -14.19 -3.78
C GLU A 175 -6.61 -14.67 -3.79
N LYS A 176 -6.11 -15.15 -4.94
CA LYS A 176 -4.74 -15.69 -5.04
C LYS A 176 -3.67 -14.62 -4.83
N THR A 177 -3.83 -13.48 -5.48
CA THR A 177 -2.92 -12.33 -5.34
C THR A 177 -2.97 -11.78 -3.92
N ALA A 178 -4.17 -11.61 -3.37
CA ALA A 178 -4.39 -11.11 -2.03
C ALA A 178 -3.74 -12.02 -0.97
N GLN A 179 -3.93 -13.34 -1.07
CA GLN A 179 -3.32 -14.30 -0.15
C GLN A 179 -1.79 -14.31 -0.24
N TYR A 180 -1.24 -14.20 -1.46
CA TYR A 180 0.20 -14.11 -1.66
C TYR A 180 0.79 -12.85 -1.00
N ILE A 181 0.19 -11.69 -1.26
CA ILE A 181 0.63 -10.39 -0.70
C ILE A 181 0.44 -10.38 0.83
N GLY A 182 -0.69 -10.85 1.32
CA GLY A 182 -0.96 -10.94 2.75
C GLY A 182 0.05 -11.81 3.50
N LYS A 183 0.46 -12.93 2.90
CA LYS A 183 1.51 -13.78 3.45
C LYS A 183 2.87 -13.10 3.47
N LEU A 184 3.23 -12.38 2.41
CA LEU A 184 4.49 -11.61 2.36
C LEU A 184 4.48 -10.44 3.35
N ALA A 185 3.33 -9.80 3.55
CA ALA A 185 3.15 -8.69 4.50
C ALA A 185 3.01 -9.17 5.96
N HIS A 186 2.95 -10.47 6.22
CA HIS A 186 2.75 -11.08 7.53
C HIS A 186 1.44 -10.66 8.21
N VAL A 187 0.39 -10.33 7.45
CA VAL A 187 -0.92 -10.01 8.04
C VAL A 187 -1.58 -11.28 8.60
N ASP A 188 -2.50 -11.10 9.58
CA ASP A 188 -3.17 -12.25 10.22
C ASP A 188 -4.33 -12.78 9.39
N GLN A 189 -5.02 -11.89 8.68
CA GLN A 189 -6.21 -12.24 7.89
C GLN A 189 -6.23 -11.43 6.58
N VAL A 190 -6.76 -12.05 5.54
CA VAL A 190 -6.96 -11.44 4.22
C VAL A 190 -8.43 -11.53 3.85
N VAL A 191 -9.00 -10.42 3.39
CA VAL A 191 -10.33 -10.33 2.80
C VAL A 191 -10.16 -9.79 1.39
N ALA A 192 -10.30 -10.67 0.40
CA ALA A 192 -10.09 -10.38 -1.01
C ALA A 192 -11.42 -10.09 -1.74
N GLU A 193 -11.32 -9.64 -2.99
CA GLU A 193 -12.44 -9.40 -3.91
C GLU A 193 -13.51 -8.44 -3.35
N VAL A 194 -13.10 -7.50 -2.46
CA VAL A 194 -13.99 -6.55 -1.82
C VAL A 194 -14.11 -5.29 -2.68
N LEU A 195 -15.33 -4.98 -3.11
CA LEU A 195 -15.60 -3.73 -3.82
C LEU A 195 -15.40 -2.51 -2.88
N PRO A 196 -15.07 -1.34 -3.40
CA PRO A 196 -14.87 -0.14 -2.57
C PRO A 196 -16.04 0.15 -1.63
N GLU A 197 -17.28 -0.01 -2.11
CA GLU A 197 -18.53 0.17 -1.35
C GLU A 197 -18.75 -0.88 -0.26
N ASP A 198 -18.17 -2.08 -0.43
CA ASP A 198 -18.34 -3.19 0.53
C ASP A 198 -17.30 -3.19 1.66
N LYS A 199 -16.24 -2.38 1.54
CA LYS A 199 -15.22 -2.28 2.61
C LYS A 199 -15.80 -1.86 3.95
N ALA A 200 -16.79 -0.95 3.94
CA ALA A 200 -17.51 -0.55 5.15
C ALA A 200 -18.29 -1.71 5.79
N GLN A 201 -18.79 -2.65 4.98
CA GLN A 201 -19.49 -3.85 5.50
C GLN A 201 -18.51 -4.80 6.21
N VAL A 202 -17.26 -4.91 5.71
CA VAL A 202 -16.22 -5.69 6.40
C VAL A 202 -15.92 -5.10 7.77
N VAL A 203 -15.79 -3.77 7.88
CA VAL A 203 -15.62 -3.07 9.17
C VAL A 203 -16.79 -3.35 10.09
N ASN A 204 -18.01 -3.17 9.61
CA ASN A 204 -19.24 -3.40 10.40
C ASN A 204 -19.32 -4.85 10.91
N ARG A 205 -18.97 -5.84 10.08
CA ARG A 205 -18.92 -7.24 10.49
C ARG A 205 -17.96 -7.46 11.66
N LEU A 206 -16.74 -6.90 11.58
CA LEU A 206 -15.75 -7.00 12.66
C LEU A 206 -16.21 -6.33 13.95
N GLN A 207 -16.88 -5.19 13.85
CA GLN A 207 -17.48 -4.49 14.99
C GLN A 207 -18.59 -5.33 15.63
N ASN A 208 -19.45 -5.96 14.82
CA ASN A 208 -20.50 -6.87 15.31
C ASN A 208 -19.95 -8.13 15.99
N GLU A 209 -18.70 -8.54 15.67
CA GLU A 209 -17.97 -9.57 16.40
C GLU A 209 -17.38 -9.07 17.74
N GLY A 210 -17.67 -7.83 18.14
CA GLY A 210 -17.18 -7.20 19.38
C GLY A 210 -15.74 -6.70 19.31
N LYS A 211 -15.18 -6.52 18.11
CA LYS A 211 -13.84 -5.97 17.91
C LYS A 211 -13.88 -4.45 17.79
N THR A 212 -12.89 -3.78 18.33
CA THR A 212 -12.63 -2.35 18.05
C THR A 212 -11.76 -2.26 16.82
N VAL A 213 -12.25 -1.59 15.79
CA VAL A 213 -11.66 -1.57 14.45
C VAL A 213 -11.04 -0.22 14.15
N MET A 214 -9.74 -0.23 13.80
CA MET A 214 -9.07 0.90 13.16
C MET A 214 -8.97 0.60 11.66
N MET A 215 -9.61 1.43 10.83
CA MET A 215 -9.45 1.36 9.38
C MET A 215 -8.30 2.28 8.95
N VAL A 216 -7.41 1.77 8.09
CA VAL A 216 -6.31 2.53 7.50
C VAL A 216 -6.46 2.51 5.99
N GLY A 217 -6.52 3.67 5.36
CA GLY A 217 -6.74 3.80 3.93
C GLY A 217 -6.27 5.14 3.37
N ASP A 218 -6.29 5.30 2.04
CA ASP A 218 -5.88 6.53 1.35
C ASP A 218 -6.96 7.64 1.34
N GLY A 219 -8.16 7.33 1.78
CA GLY A 219 -9.28 8.25 1.94
C GLY A 219 -10.15 8.45 0.69
N ILE A 220 -9.71 8.14 -0.51
CA ILE A 220 -10.51 8.36 -1.74
C ILE A 220 -11.55 7.26 -1.90
N ASN A 221 -11.10 6.02 -1.98
CA ASN A 221 -11.96 4.85 -2.16
C ASN A 221 -12.38 4.22 -0.84
N ASP A 222 -11.71 4.58 0.26
CA ASP A 222 -11.88 3.99 1.58
C ASP A 222 -12.71 4.88 2.52
N ALA A 223 -13.15 6.08 2.08
CA ALA A 223 -13.87 7.05 2.91
C ALA A 223 -15.08 6.45 3.67
N PRO A 224 -15.97 5.66 3.05
CA PRO A 224 -17.07 5.04 3.78
C PRO A 224 -16.59 4.07 4.89
N ALA A 225 -15.52 3.34 4.66
CA ALA A 225 -14.95 2.40 5.63
C ALA A 225 -14.19 3.11 6.76
N LEU A 226 -13.53 4.24 6.45
CA LEU A 226 -12.88 5.10 7.44
C LEU A 226 -13.90 5.70 8.41
N VAL A 227 -15.01 6.22 7.89
CA VAL A 227 -16.09 6.79 8.70
C VAL A 227 -16.81 5.72 9.53
N GLN A 228 -16.96 4.50 9.00
CA GLN A 228 -17.62 3.39 9.69
C GLN A 228 -16.79 2.84 10.87
N ALA A 229 -15.46 2.92 10.79
CA ALA A 229 -14.57 2.35 11.80
C ALA A 229 -14.66 3.08 13.15
N ASP A 230 -14.26 2.41 14.25
CA ASP A 230 -14.14 3.06 15.57
C ASP A 230 -13.01 4.11 15.56
N VAL A 231 -12.02 3.94 14.68
CA VAL A 231 -10.97 4.91 14.40
C VAL A 231 -10.68 4.87 12.90
N GLY A 232 -10.94 5.93 12.18
CA GLY A 232 -10.52 6.13 10.80
C GLY A 232 -9.13 6.75 10.74
N CYS A 233 -8.19 6.10 10.06
CA CYS A 233 -6.83 6.59 9.86
C CYS A 233 -6.53 6.75 8.36
N ALA A 234 -6.55 7.98 7.89
CA ALA A 234 -6.18 8.30 6.51
C ALA A 234 -4.65 8.44 6.38
N VAL A 235 -4.09 7.85 5.31
CA VAL A 235 -2.65 7.88 5.03
C VAL A 235 -2.37 8.47 3.65
N GLY A 236 -1.31 9.27 3.53
CA GLY A 236 -0.88 9.85 2.26
C GLY A 236 -1.04 11.36 2.20
N ASN A 237 -0.71 11.95 1.05
CA ASN A 237 -0.82 13.40 0.82
C ASN A 237 -2.31 13.77 0.72
N GLY A 238 -2.90 14.05 1.89
CA GLY A 238 -4.30 14.26 2.15
C GLY A 238 -5.06 14.93 1.01
N SER A 239 -5.84 14.15 0.27
CA SER A 239 -6.99 14.72 -0.42
C SER A 239 -7.92 15.34 0.63
N ASP A 240 -8.63 16.41 0.30
CA ASP A 240 -9.60 17.05 1.20
C ASP A 240 -10.58 16.00 1.78
N ILE A 241 -10.90 14.96 1.02
CA ILE A 241 -11.76 13.83 1.43
C ILE A 241 -11.12 13.02 2.57
N ALA A 242 -9.80 12.78 2.54
CA ALA A 242 -9.11 12.05 3.61
C ALA A 242 -9.09 12.84 4.92
N LEU A 243 -8.95 14.18 4.82
CA LEU A 243 -8.99 15.08 5.97
C LEU A 243 -10.38 15.13 6.63
N GLU A 244 -11.44 14.98 5.84
CA GLU A 244 -12.83 14.99 6.33
C GLU A 244 -13.30 13.62 6.86
N SER A 245 -12.71 12.53 6.39
CA SER A 245 -13.19 11.16 6.69
C SER A 245 -12.41 10.45 7.80
N GLY A 246 -11.22 10.93 8.18
CA GLY A 246 -10.35 10.27 9.15
C GLY A 246 -10.29 10.98 10.50
N ASP A 247 -10.34 10.22 11.61
CA ASP A 247 -10.04 10.73 12.95
C ASP A 247 -8.56 11.05 13.13
N VAL A 248 -7.71 10.33 12.38
CA VAL A 248 -6.26 10.48 12.36
C VAL A 248 -5.80 10.63 10.90
N VAL A 249 -4.99 11.64 10.63
CA VAL A 249 -4.41 11.85 9.30
C VAL A 249 -2.90 11.76 9.39
N LEU A 250 -2.31 10.83 8.65
CA LEU A 250 -0.87 10.62 8.55
C LEU A 250 -0.37 11.15 7.20
N MET A 251 0.48 12.16 7.25
CA MET A 251 0.97 12.89 6.05
C MET A 251 1.84 12.04 5.13
N LYS A 252 2.32 10.90 5.58
CA LYS A 252 3.13 9.98 4.78
C LYS A 252 2.37 8.68 4.54
N SER A 253 2.48 8.15 3.32
CA SER A 253 1.96 6.81 3.00
C SER A 253 2.93 5.73 3.48
N ASP A 254 3.11 5.64 4.82
CA ASP A 254 3.98 4.66 5.48
C ASP A 254 3.25 4.04 6.70
N LEU A 255 3.09 2.72 6.68
CA LEU A 255 2.45 1.97 7.78
C LEU A 255 3.24 2.06 9.10
N MET A 256 4.53 2.41 9.04
CA MET A 256 5.32 2.66 10.25
C MET A 256 4.78 3.85 11.06
N ASP A 257 4.18 4.85 10.40
CA ASP A 257 3.57 5.99 11.09
C ASP A 257 2.25 5.58 11.78
N VAL A 258 1.52 4.59 11.24
CA VAL A 258 0.37 3.97 11.92
C VAL A 258 0.83 3.30 13.23
N TYR A 259 1.90 2.50 13.18
CA TYR A 259 2.49 1.90 14.39
C TYR A 259 2.87 2.97 15.42
N ARG A 260 3.52 4.05 14.98
CA ARG A 260 3.93 5.17 15.85
C ARG A 260 2.72 5.84 16.50
N ALA A 261 1.65 6.10 15.73
CA ALA A 261 0.41 6.69 16.23
C ALA A 261 -0.24 5.81 17.31
N VAL A 262 -0.40 4.51 17.05
CA VAL A 262 -0.97 3.57 18.03
C VAL A 262 -0.10 3.46 19.28
N LYS A 263 1.23 3.40 19.13
CA LYS A 263 2.16 3.34 20.25
C LYS A 263 2.10 4.61 21.10
N LEU A 264 2.07 5.79 20.47
CA LEU A 264 1.93 7.08 21.15
C LEU A 264 0.61 7.16 21.91
N SER A 265 -0.51 6.79 21.27
CA SER A 265 -1.83 6.76 21.91
C SER A 265 -1.83 5.87 23.17
N LYS A 266 -1.34 4.64 23.08
CA LYS A 266 -1.24 3.73 24.22
C LYS A 266 -0.37 4.31 25.38
N ALA A 267 0.74 4.96 25.02
CA ALA A 267 1.62 5.61 26.00
C ALA A 267 0.93 6.81 26.67
N THR A 268 0.22 7.62 25.89
CA THR A 268 -0.55 8.78 26.36
C THR A 268 -1.65 8.36 27.33
N ILE A 269 -2.46 7.37 26.96
CA ILE A 269 -3.53 6.83 27.84
C ILE A 269 -2.95 6.28 29.14
N ARG A 270 -1.83 5.56 29.08
CA ARG A 270 -1.13 5.08 30.29
C ARG A 270 -0.69 6.25 31.19
N ASN A 271 -0.13 7.29 30.59
CA ASN A 271 0.29 8.49 31.31
C ASN A 271 -0.90 9.21 31.98
N ILE A 272 -2.02 9.37 31.24
CA ILE A 272 -3.25 9.95 31.77
C ILE A 272 -3.77 9.13 32.95
N LYS A 273 -3.84 7.79 32.84
CA LYS A 273 -4.28 6.91 33.94
C LYS A 273 -3.38 7.03 35.16
N GLN A 274 -2.06 7.14 34.98
CA GLN A 274 -1.11 7.35 36.07
C GLN A 274 -1.32 8.70 36.75
N ASN A 275 -1.48 9.77 35.97
CA ASN A 275 -1.73 11.10 36.52
C ASN A 275 -3.03 11.14 37.30
N LEU A 276 -4.10 10.54 36.77
CA LEU A 276 -5.40 10.46 37.43
C LEU A 276 -5.32 9.66 38.74
N PHE A 277 -4.63 8.51 38.71
CA PHE A 277 -4.40 7.70 39.90
C PHE A 277 -3.71 8.51 41.00
N TRP A 278 -2.62 9.19 40.68
CA TRP A 278 -1.90 9.99 41.68
C TRP A 278 -2.72 11.17 42.20
N ALA A 279 -3.47 11.86 41.30
CA ALA A 279 -4.34 12.95 41.70
C ALA A 279 -5.41 12.48 42.71
N PHE A 280 -6.06 11.36 42.46
CA PHE A 280 -7.03 10.79 43.39
C PHE A 280 -6.36 10.31 44.68
N PHE A 281 -5.23 9.65 44.57
CA PHE A 281 -4.49 9.15 45.76
C PHE A 281 -4.11 10.26 46.72
N TYR A 282 -3.51 11.35 46.20
CA TYR A 282 -3.16 12.50 47.02
C TYR A 282 -4.38 13.14 47.69
N ASN A 283 -5.46 13.30 46.99
CA ASN A 283 -6.68 13.87 47.55
C ASN A 283 -7.35 12.94 48.57
N SER A 284 -7.43 11.64 48.29
CA SER A 284 -8.01 10.65 49.23
C SER A 284 -7.21 10.56 50.54
N LEU A 285 -5.90 10.77 50.50
CA LEU A 285 -5.09 10.81 51.69
C LEU A 285 -5.12 12.19 52.38
N GLY A 286 -5.10 13.27 51.58
CA GLY A 286 -5.07 14.66 52.08
C GLY A 286 -6.34 15.13 52.76
N ILE A 287 -7.50 14.73 52.24
CA ILE A 287 -8.84 15.17 52.76
C ILE A 287 -9.03 14.69 54.20
N PRO A 288 -8.84 13.42 54.60
CA PRO A 288 -8.95 12.97 55.99
C PRO A 288 -7.95 13.66 56.90
N VAL A 289 -6.71 13.87 56.44
CA VAL A 289 -5.69 14.58 57.20
C VAL A 289 -6.08 16.04 57.45
N ALA A 290 -6.59 16.73 56.44
CA ALA A 290 -7.12 18.09 56.55
C ALA A 290 -8.35 18.17 57.43
N ALA A 291 -9.20 17.14 57.44
CA ALA A 291 -10.36 17.03 58.29
C ALA A 291 -10.02 16.76 59.78
N GLY A 292 -8.77 16.60 60.13
CA GLY A 292 -8.31 16.44 61.50
C GLY A 292 -8.20 15.00 62.02
N VAL A 293 -8.25 13.99 61.15
CA VAL A 293 -8.08 12.58 61.55
C VAL A 293 -6.76 12.36 62.29
N LEU A 294 -5.67 13.01 61.90
CA LEU A 294 -4.39 12.94 62.59
C LEU A 294 -4.46 13.56 64.00
N TYR A 295 -5.27 14.63 64.17
CA TYR A 295 -5.48 15.28 65.47
C TYR A 295 -6.24 14.35 66.41
N LEU A 296 -7.25 13.62 65.92
CA LEU A 296 -7.95 12.61 66.72
C LEU A 296 -7.07 11.46 67.19
N LEU A 297 -5.97 11.18 66.47
CA LEU A 297 -4.96 10.17 66.82
C LEU A 297 -3.80 10.75 67.68
N GLY A 298 -3.91 11.98 68.15
CA GLY A 298 -2.86 12.64 68.98
C GLY A 298 -1.77 13.33 68.19
N GLY A 299 -1.91 13.47 66.84
CA GLY A 299 -0.98 14.16 65.96
C GLY A 299 -1.29 15.67 65.78
N PRO A 300 -0.45 16.41 65.06
CA PRO A 300 -0.67 17.83 64.80
C PRO A 300 -1.78 18.07 63.78
N LEU A 301 -2.44 19.23 63.87
CA LEU A 301 -3.34 19.72 62.81
C LEU A 301 -2.52 20.11 61.58
N LEU A 302 -3.08 19.84 60.40
CA LEU A 302 -2.52 20.25 59.12
C LEU A 302 -2.52 21.78 59.01
N SER A 303 -1.31 22.39 58.88
CA SER A 303 -1.24 23.83 58.66
C SER A 303 -1.65 24.15 57.21
N PRO A 304 -2.29 25.32 56.93
CA PRO A 304 -2.62 25.73 55.57
C PRO A 304 -1.41 25.80 54.62
N MET A 305 -0.24 26.12 55.18
CA MET A 305 1.02 26.21 54.46
C MET A 305 1.47 24.83 53.97
N LEU A 306 1.38 23.78 54.79
CA LEU A 306 1.69 22.41 54.41
C LEU A 306 0.70 21.87 53.40
N GLY A 307 -0.60 22.22 53.50
CA GLY A 307 -1.61 21.89 52.52
C GLY A 307 -1.32 22.51 51.15
N GLY A 308 -0.98 23.79 51.07
CA GLY A 308 -0.61 24.48 49.86
C GLY A 308 0.66 23.90 49.20
N PHE A 309 1.66 23.55 50.03
CA PHE A 309 2.88 22.89 49.52
C PHE A 309 2.58 21.51 48.92
N ALA A 310 1.78 20.70 49.59
CA ALA A 310 1.39 19.38 49.08
C ALA A 310 0.66 19.46 47.73
N MET A 311 -0.25 20.43 47.58
CA MET A 311 -0.96 20.70 46.31
C MET A 311 0.00 21.13 45.20
N SER A 312 0.96 22.01 45.50
CA SER A 312 1.99 22.41 44.53
C SER A 312 2.86 21.25 44.10
N LEU A 313 3.26 20.40 45.03
CA LEU A 313 4.09 19.20 44.77
C LEU A 313 3.31 18.20 43.86
N SER A 314 2.01 18.02 44.10
CA SER A 314 1.16 17.18 43.27
C SER A 314 1.17 17.67 41.81
N SER A 315 1.03 18.99 41.59
CA SER A 315 1.06 19.59 40.25
C SER A 315 2.41 19.35 39.53
N VAL A 316 3.52 19.49 40.28
CA VAL A 316 4.89 19.23 39.76
C VAL A 316 5.01 17.74 39.36
N CYS A 317 4.50 16.81 40.14
CA CYS A 317 4.54 15.38 39.86
C CYS A 317 3.76 15.06 38.55
N VAL A 318 2.56 15.64 38.37
CA VAL A 318 1.76 15.44 37.15
C VAL A 318 2.49 15.97 35.93
N VAL A 319 3.03 17.19 35.97
CA VAL A 319 3.80 17.79 34.89
C VAL A 319 5.06 16.96 34.59
N GLY A 320 5.81 16.56 35.63
CA GLY A 320 6.98 15.71 35.49
C GLY A 320 6.68 14.36 34.83
N ASN A 321 5.56 13.73 35.19
CA ASN A 321 5.12 12.49 34.52
C ASN A 321 4.69 12.73 33.07
N ALA A 322 4.00 13.83 32.78
CA ALA A 322 3.63 14.20 31.40
C ALA A 322 4.87 14.45 30.51
N LEU A 323 5.89 15.10 31.04
CA LEU A 323 7.15 15.33 30.32
C LEU A 323 7.89 14.05 29.92
N ARG A 324 7.63 12.90 30.55
CA ARG A 324 8.20 11.60 30.14
C ARG A 324 7.75 11.19 28.75
N LEU A 325 6.57 11.65 28.29
CA LEU A 325 6.11 11.39 26.92
C LEU A 325 7.04 11.99 25.86
N ARG A 326 7.73 13.10 26.16
CA ARG A 326 8.70 13.71 25.25
C ARG A 326 9.87 12.78 24.91
N ASN A 327 10.23 11.90 25.84
CA ASN A 327 11.35 10.98 25.66
C ASN A 327 10.91 9.60 25.17
N LEU A 328 9.65 9.47 24.70
CA LEU A 328 9.16 8.21 24.14
C LEU A 328 9.86 7.96 22.80
N LYS A 329 10.60 6.86 22.72
CA LYS A 329 11.16 6.37 21.44
C LYS A 329 10.04 5.74 20.63
N LEU A 330 9.64 6.39 19.56
CA LEU A 330 8.61 5.95 18.61
C LEU A 330 9.21 5.08 17.51
#